data_ad8b50f6316c371bac5a49bd1244d1c3
#
_entry.id   ad8b50f6316c371bac5a49bd1244d1c3
#
_cell.length_a   1.000
_cell.length_b   1.000
_cell.length_c   1.000
_cell.angle_alpha   90.00
_cell.angle_beta   90.00
_cell.angle_gamma   90.00
#
_symmetry.space_group_name_H-M   'P 1'
#
loop_
_entity.id
_entity.type
_entity.pdbx_description
1 polymer ?
#
loop_
_entity_poly.entity_id
_entity_poly.type
_entity_poly.pdbx_seq_one_letter_code
_entity_poly.pdbx_strand_id
1 'polypeptide(L)'
;MAGLKKPFAQVRLTSAGTTVAQCWVGNASAIDGAFYLALPGKKNGERESYVVRTQMPVLLKKPLETWRDERLLRVPAESVSRIGITSAKGQIEVQRAKPKSPWDLIKPLQTRGHNERINELLATLLGLKITAVSSTDAAPAESVDALKFTLHTPAFDKPVDLTIDMPADVTTGKASARSSQRGSTFAVTSEQLTTLTLQLNDLRDDKLARVDVSKVDALAVKSAAAGDVALRKEGDNWFLQRHGNWESANGDRVAKVFEALNEHRVKEFVSDSAANLQPFGLDKPFLTVAWNEAGEKPEGALTNTSAPPGKGFVVSPLVGTDTALTFGQDPQGNVFAKYEDDLFVYRVGASVLYALPRDNVRWKALNPLRFTQFALRRISLSVGTNPPVVLDYDPISAVWKGKRAGEDITPLIDRVKADRLAGKLGSLVVDDWAQDRTDGIKALQTPAITIQITLMSDLGNPQSADKTITLNLSPTVANTDTALYFGRLNDEPDVFLITRDTLRDLLQSVLKDA
;
A
#
# COMPACT_ATOMS: atom_id res chain seq x y z
N MET A 1 -40.93 38.57 39.56
CA MET A 1 -41.01 39.51 38.41
C MET A 1 -40.00 39.11 37.34
N ALA A 2 -40.39 39.10 36.08
CA ALA A 2 -39.58 38.60 34.95
C ALA A 2 -38.28 39.38 34.67
N GLY A 3 -38.10 40.58 35.28
CA GLY A 3 -36.88 41.38 35.07
C GLY A 3 -36.73 42.03 33.70
N LEU A 4 -37.76 41.98 32.83
CA LEU A 4 -37.68 42.44 31.44
C LEU A 4 -37.81 43.96 31.28
N LYS A 5 -38.25 44.68 32.31
CA LYS A 5 -38.24 46.19 32.33
C LYS A 5 -36.80 46.71 32.51
N LYS A 6 -36.00 45.99 33.30
CA LYS A 6 -34.54 46.19 33.42
C LYS A 6 -33.87 44.85 33.15
N PRO A 7 -33.63 44.53 31.88
CA PRO A 7 -33.09 43.24 31.52
C PRO A 7 -31.65 43.08 32.03
N PHE A 8 -31.30 41.87 32.40
CA PHE A 8 -29.92 41.47 32.77
C PHE A 8 -28.95 41.76 31.65
N ALA A 9 -29.37 41.46 30.41
CA ALA A 9 -28.59 41.70 29.20
C ALA A 9 -29.51 41.98 28.01
N GLN A 10 -28.98 42.75 27.06
CA GLN A 10 -29.57 42.95 25.73
C GLN A 10 -28.59 42.38 24.71
N VAL A 11 -29.06 41.46 23.90
CA VAL A 11 -28.27 40.85 22.81
C VAL A 11 -28.81 41.39 21.50
N ARG A 12 -27.92 41.90 20.66
CA ARG A 12 -28.25 42.40 19.32
C ARG A 12 -27.24 41.77 18.33
N LEU A 13 -27.77 41.13 17.30
CA LEU A 13 -26.99 40.65 16.19
C LEU A 13 -27.17 41.62 15.02
N THR A 14 -26.04 42.06 14.47
CA THR A 14 -26.03 42.96 13.31
C THR A 14 -25.24 42.32 12.18
N SER A 15 -25.74 42.52 10.95
CA SER A 15 -25.04 42.12 9.72
C SER A 15 -25.06 43.34 8.78
N ALA A 16 -23.88 43.73 8.28
CA ALA A 16 -23.71 44.91 7.43
C ALA A 16 -24.40 46.16 7.97
N GLY A 17 -24.30 46.41 9.29
CA GLY A 17 -24.92 47.56 9.95
C GLY A 17 -26.41 47.42 10.26
N THR A 18 -27.08 46.39 9.77
CA THR A 18 -28.51 46.15 10.01
C THR A 18 -28.72 45.15 11.13
N THR A 19 -29.62 45.44 12.07
CA THR A 19 -29.99 44.51 13.14
C THR A 19 -30.83 43.37 12.57
N VAL A 20 -30.27 42.14 12.57
CA VAL A 20 -30.94 40.92 12.08
C VAL A 20 -31.70 40.20 13.18
N ALA A 21 -31.26 40.31 14.44
CA ALA A 21 -31.96 39.75 15.58
C ALA A 21 -31.66 40.55 16.85
N GLN A 22 -32.62 40.59 17.78
CA GLN A 22 -32.48 41.23 19.07
C GLN A 22 -33.28 40.49 20.14
N CYS A 23 -32.73 40.36 21.33
CA CYS A 23 -33.47 39.84 22.47
C CYS A 23 -33.02 40.50 23.77
N TRP A 24 -33.90 40.48 24.77
CA TRP A 24 -33.64 40.95 26.13
C TRP A 24 -33.73 39.77 27.07
N VAL A 25 -32.71 39.58 27.89
CA VAL A 25 -32.62 38.50 28.85
C VAL A 25 -32.97 39.03 30.24
N GLY A 26 -34.01 38.47 30.82
CA GLY A 26 -34.51 38.84 32.16
C GLY A 26 -33.97 37.88 33.24
N ASN A 27 -34.73 37.80 34.36
CA ASN A 27 -34.40 36.98 35.50
C ASN A 27 -34.62 35.47 35.23
N ALA A 28 -34.08 34.62 36.12
CA ALA A 28 -34.42 33.21 36.16
C ALA A 28 -35.92 33.02 36.45
N SER A 29 -36.53 32.03 35.82
CA SER A 29 -37.90 31.63 36.10
C SER A 29 -37.97 30.64 37.25
N ALA A 30 -39.19 30.28 37.68
CA ALA A 30 -39.40 29.21 38.66
C ALA A 30 -39.06 27.81 38.11
N ILE A 31 -38.88 27.69 36.80
CA ILE A 31 -38.50 26.44 36.13
C ILE A 31 -36.98 26.37 36.09
N ASP A 32 -36.41 25.29 36.57
CA ASP A 32 -34.97 25.10 36.61
C ASP A 32 -34.31 25.19 35.21
N GLY A 33 -33.23 25.96 35.13
CA GLY A 33 -32.52 26.25 33.88
C GLY A 33 -33.27 27.14 32.87
N ALA A 34 -34.43 27.70 33.23
CA ALA A 34 -35.21 28.58 32.37
C ALA A 34 -35.15 30.06 32.81
N PHE A 35 -35.16 30.93 31.84
CA PHE A 35 -35.09 32.40 32.01
C PHE A 35 -36.21 33.09 31.22
N TYR A 36 -36.58 34.28 31.68
CA TYR A 36 -37.46 35.14 30.91
C TYR A 36 -36.67 35.81 29.78
N LEU A 37 -37.14 35.67 28.55
CA LEU A 37 -36.63 36.37 27.40
C LEU A 37 -37.74 37.23 26.78
N ALA A 38 -37.34 38.35 26.19
CA ALA A 38 -38.25 39.12 25.35
C ALA A 38 -37.66 39.28 23.94
N LEU A 39 -38.51 39.15 22.94
CA LEU A 39 -38.22 39.42 21.54
C LEU A 39 -38.98 40.67 21.08
N PRO A 40 -38.55 41.34 19.99
CA PRO A 40 -39.36 42.42 19.40
C PRO A 40 -40.75 41.89 19.01
N GLY A 41 -41.78 42.58 19.41
CA GLY A 41 -43.15 42.27 19.04
C GLY A 41 -43.51 42.76 17.62
N LYS A 42 -44.70 42.41 17.16
CA LYS A 42 -45.19 42.79 15.83
C LYS A 42 -45.36 44.25 15.62
N LYS A 43 -45.66 45.02 16.70
CA LYS A 43 -45.76 46.46 16.65
C LYS A 43 -44.53 47.15 17.19
N ASN A 44 -44.17 48.27 16.62
CA ASN A 44 -42.96 48.98 16.99
C ASN A 44 -42.99 49.36 18.50
N GLY A 45 -41.96 48.96 19.24
CA GLY A 45 -41.83 49.17 20.67
C GLY A 45 -42.45 48.10 21.58
N GLU A 46 -43.23 47.18 21.05
CA GLU A 46 -43.76 46.05 21.81
C GLU A 46 -42.71 44.95 21.98
N ARG A 47 -42.82 44.18 23.10
CA ARG A 47 -41.98 43.03 23.38
C ARG A 47 -42.84 41.81 23.70
N GLU A 48 -42.59 40.70 23.04
CA GLU A 48 -43.19 39.42 23.36
C GLU A 48 -42.30 38.68 24.34
N SER A 49 -42.87 38.21 25.45
CA SER A 49 -42.11 37.58 26.53
C SER A 49 -42.29 36.06 26.52
N TYR A 50 -41.20 35.35 26.72
CA TYR A 50 -41.14 33.90 26.70
C TYR A 50 -40.38 33.39 27.92
N VAL A 51 -40.67 32.15 28.36
CA VAL A 51 -39.87 31.42 29.32
C VAL A 51 -39.14 30.34 28.53
N VAL A 52 -37.81 30.41 28.52
CA VAL A 52 -36.96 29.54 27.67
C VAL A 52 -35.84 28.92 28.50
N ARG A 53 -35.67 27.62 28.39
CA ARG A 53 -34.48 26.97 28.91
C ARG A 53 -33.28 27.35 28.04
N THR A 54 -32.29 28.00 28.65
CA THR A 54 -31.13 28.52 27.92
C THR A 54 -29.93 28.72 28.83
N GLN A 55 -28.73 28.48 28.27
CA GLN A 55 -27.46 28.81 28.91
C GLN A 55 -26.99 30.25 28.64
N MET A 56 -27.77 31.02 27.89
CA MET A 56 -27.39 32.39 27.49
C MET A 56 -26.97 33.30 28.67
N PRO A 57 -27.67 33.33 29.83
CA PRO A 57 -27.23 34.14 30.96
C PRO A 57 -25.86 33.73 31.53
N VAL A 58 -25.53 32.44 31.50
CA VAL A 58 -24.22 31.91 31.93
C VAL A 58 -23.14 32.35 30.93
N LEU A 59 -23.42 32.27 29.65
CA LEU A 59 -22.51 32.71 28.61
C LEU A 59 -22.26 34.21 28.68
N LEU A 60 -23.30 35.03 28.81
CA LEU A 60 -23.20 36.49 28.84
C LEU A 60 -22.48 37.05 30.10
N LYS A 61 -22.33 36.25 31.16
CA LYS A 61 -21.54 36.60 32.34
C LYS A 61 -20.03 36.31 32.18
N LYS A 62 -19.65 35.60 31.14
CA LYS A 62 -18.23 35.31 30.93
C LYS A 62 -17.44 36.59 30.66
N PRO A 63 -16.21 36.69 31.14
CA PRO A 63 -15.31 37.81 30.85
C PRO A 63 -15.12 38.02 29.35
N LEU A 64 -14.84 39.24 28.93
CA LEU A 64 -14.68 39.61 27.52
C LEU A 64 -13.56 38.78 26.84
N GLU A 65 -12.54 38.42 27.60
CA GLU A 65 -11.41 37.62 27.15
C GLU A 65 -11.83 36.27 26.62
N THR A 66 -12.86 35.64 27.23
CA THR A 66 -13.39 34.33 26.78
C THR A 66 -14.16 34.39 25.45
N TRP A 67 -14.48 35.58 24.98
CA TRP A 67 -15.16 35.82 23.70
C TRP A 67 -14.19 36.18 22.58
N ARG A 68 -12.92 36.39 22.92
CA ARG A 68 -11.90 36.63 21.92
C ARG A 68 -11.55 35.34 21.21
N ASP A 69 -11.44 35.40 19.90
CA ASP A 69 -10.91 34.29 19.12
C ASP A 69 -9.41 34.16 19.42
N GLU A 70 -9.02 33.08 20.11
CA GLU A 70 -7.65 32.82 20.52
C GLU A 70 -6.77 32.31 19.37
N ARG A 71 -7.34 31.95 18.22
CA ARG A 71 -6.59 31.45 17.08
C ARG A 71 -5.77 32.56 16.44
N LEU A 72 -4.50 32.29 16.21
CA LEU A 72 -3.60 33.23 15.54
C LEU A 72 -3.94 33.35 14.05
N LEU A 73 -4.32 32.23 13.41
CA LEU A 73 -4.74 32.15 12.01
C LEU A 73 -6.20 31.74 11.89
N ARG A 74 -6.92 32.40 11.01
CA ARG A 74 -8.35 32.16 10.72
C ARG A 74 -8.49 31.63 9.29
N VAL A 75 -7.89 30.47 9.02
CA VAL A 75 -7.90 29.84 7.71
C VAL A 75 -8.56 28.47 7.81
N PRO A 76 -9.56 28.14 6.97
CA PRO A 76 -10.10 26.79 6.93
C PRO A 76 -9.05 25.81 6.38
N ALA A 77 -8.71 24.77 7.15
CA ALA A 77 -7.66 23.81 6.79
C ALA A 77 -7.87 23.17 5.41
N GLU A 78 -9.14 22.88 5.10
CA GLU A 78 -9.52 22.23 3.83
C GLU A 78 -9.24 23.12 2.61
N SER A 79 -9.33 24.45 2.80
CA SER A 79 -9.15 25.41 1.71
C SER A 79 -7.68 25.72 1.39
N VAL A 80 -6.72 25.32 2.25
CA VAL A 80 -5.30 25.58 2.00
C VAL A 80 -4.82 24.68 0.86
N SER A 81 -4.38 25.31 -0.23
CA SER A 81 -3.88 24.62 -1.44
C SER A 81 -2.35 24.63 -1.52
N ARG A 82 -1.67 25.58 -0.84
CA ARG A 82 -0.21 25.71 -0.89
C ARG A 82 0.31 26.27 0.44
N ILE A 83 1.46 25.76 0.88
CA ILE A 83 2.18 26.23 2.06
C ILE A 83 3.61 26.55 1.63
N GLY A 84 4.01 27.79 1.77
CA GLY A 84 5.40 28.24 1.65
C GLY A 84 6.04 28.34 3.03
N ILE A 85 7.28 27.86 3.17
CA ILE A 85 8.09 27.91 4.37
C ILE A 85 9.41 28.59 3.98
N THR A 86 9.71 29.72 4.60
CA THR A 86 10.98 30.45 4.37
C THR A 86 11.74 30.53 5.68
N SER A 87 12.99 30.15 5.67
CA SER A 87 13.92 30.19 6.80
C SER A 87 15.32 30.61 6.34
N ALA A 88 16.24 30.78 7.27
CA ALA A 88 17.66 30.99 6.93
C ALA A 88 18.29 29.85 6.10
N LYS A 89 17.70 28.65 6.15
CA LYS A 89 18.14 27.46 5.37
C LYS A 89 17.61 27.43 3.93
N GLY A 90 16.70 28.32 3.57
CA GLY A 90 16.10 28.41 2.24
C GLY A 90 14.58 28.38 2.25
N GLN A 91 14.02 28.12 1.08
CA GLN A 91 12.58 28.11 0.85
C GLN A 91 12.11 26.70 0.52
N ILE A 92 11.06 26.25 1.22
CA ILE A 92 10.32 25.02 0.92
C ILE A 92 8.91 25.40 0.54
N GLU A 93 8.35 24.75 -0.48
CA GLU A 93 6.99 25.00 -0.92
C GLU A 93 6.30 23.67 -1.22
N VAL A 94 5.15 23.44 -0.58
CA VAL A 94 4.31 22.27 -0.80
C VAL A 94 2.94 22.69 -1.34
N GLN A 95 2.36 21.88 -2.22
CA GLN A 95 1.10 22.19 -2.89
C GLN A 95 0.23 20.94 -2.97
N ARG A 96 -1.11 21.09 -2.99
CA ARG A 96 -2.06 20.05 -3.37
C ARG A 96 -3.06 20.59 -4.40
N ALA A 97 -3.46 19.73 -5.34
CA ALA A 97 -4.32 20.13 -6.44
C ALA A 97 -5.76 20.43 -6.00
N LYS A 98 -6.28 19.66 -5.04
CA LYS A 98 -7.67 19.78 -4.52
C LYS A 98 -7.67 19.53 -3.01
N PRO A 99 -8.72 19.96 -2.28
CA PRO A 99 -8.93 19.55 -0.90
C PRO A 99 -8.83 18.02 -0.75
N LYS A 100 -8.08 17.56 0.26
CA LYS A 100 -7.82 16.13 0.54
C LYS A 100 -6.95 15.37 -0.49
N SER A 101 -6.54 16.00 -1.61
CA SER A 101 -5.51 15.41 -2.46
C SER A 101 -4.17 15.30 -1.73
N PRO A 102 -3.31 14.36 -2.14
CA PRO A 102 -1.93 14.29 -1.65
C PRO A 102 -1.19 15.64 -1.84
N TRP A 103 -0.23 15.88 -0.96
CA TRP A 103 0.68 17.01 -1.06
C TRP A 103 1.88 16.66 -1.94
N ASP A 104 2.28 17.60 -2.80
CA ASP A 104 3.52 17.56 -3.54
C ASP A 104 4.46 18.63 -3.02
N LEU A 105 5.75 18.30 -2.91
CA LEU A 105 6.82 19.24 -2.71
C LEU A 105 7.15 19.85 -4.08
N ILE A 106 7.14 21.20 -4.18
CA ILE A 106 7.38 21.90 -5.46
C ILE A 106 8.63 22.77 -5.44
N LYS A 107 9.15 23.09 -4.24
CA LYS A 107 10.45 23.75 -4.05
C LYS A 107 11.15 23.22 -2.80
N PRO A 108 12.50 23.14 -2.83
CA PRO A 108 13.43 23.38 -3.93
C PRO A 108 13.44 22.25 -4.97
N LEU A 109 12.75 21.14 -4.69
CA LEU A 109 12.68 19.92 -5.49
C LEU A 109 11.24 19.63 -5.86
N GLN A 110 11.02 18.99 -7.01
CA GLN A 110 9.71 18.46 -7.38
C GLN A 110 9.65 16.97 -7.01
N THR A 111 8.88 16.64 -5.97
CA THR A 111 8.72 15.27 -5.49
C THR A 111 7.45 15.13 -4.67
N ARG A 112 7.09 13.90 -4.31
CA ARG A 112 5.94 13.65 -3.45
C ARG A 112 6.20 14.18 -2.03
N GLY A 113 5.17 14.82 -1.44
CA GLY A 113 5.20 15.27 -0.07
C GLY A 113 4.76 14.19 0.92
N HIS A 114 5.29 14.24 2.14
CA HIS A 114 4.87 13.39 3.25
C HIS A 114 3.54 13.88 3.81
N ASN A 115 2.43 13.32 3.34
CA ASN A 115 1.09 13.81 3.63
C ASN A 115 0.79 13.99 5.12
N GLU A 116 1.16 13.01 5.94
CA GLU A 116 0.90 13.04 7.39
C GLU A 116 1.65 14.20 8.06
N ARG A 117 2.93 14.37 7.76
CA ARG A 117 3.77 15.44 8.31
C ARG A 117 3.32 16.82 7.87
N ILE A 118 2.94 16.98 6.60
CA ILE A 118 2.46 18.26 6.08
C ILE A 118 1.09 18.61 6.68
N ASN A 119 0.20 17.63 6.84
CA ASN A 119 -1.08 17.86 7.51
C ASN A 119 -0.90 18.16 9.01
N GLU A 120 0.05 17.52 9.70
CA GLU A 120 0.42 17.81 11.08
C GLU A 120 0.95 19.26 11.21
N LEU A 121 1.86 19.66 10.32
CA LEU A 121 2.34 21.03 10.22
C LEU A 121 1.19 22.02 10.05
N LEU A 122 0.29 21.77 9.09
CA LEU A 122 -0.87 22.62 8.85
C LEU A 122 -1.78 22.69 10.07
N ALA A 123 -2.06 21.57 10.72
CA ALA A 123 -2.87 21.52 11.92
C ALA A 123 -2.23 22.30 13.06
N THR A 124 -0.92 22.18 13.25
CA THR A 124 -0.17 22.96 14.25
C THR A 124 -0.23 24.46 13.97
N LEU A 125 0.00 24.88 12.71
CA LEU A 125 -0.09 26.29 12.31
C LEU A 125 -1.49 26.88 12.61
N LEU A 126 -2.53 26.17 12.24
CA LEU A 126 -3.91 26.63 12.45
C LEU A 126 -4.38 26.49 13.91
N GLY A 127 -3.73 25.63 14.67
CA GLY A 127 -3.95 25.42 16.10
C GLY A 127 -3.22 26.41 17.01
N LEU A 128 -2.34 27.26 16.47
CA LEU A 128 -1.62 28.26 17.25
C LEU A 128 -2.58 29.21 17.95
N LYS A 129 -2.48 29.23 19.28
CA LYS A 129 -3.29 30.10 20.14
C LYS A 129 -2.50 31.27 20.66
N ILE A 130 -3.17 32.40 20.82
CA ILE A 130 -2.65 33.59 21.46
C ILE A 130 -2.59 33.32 22.98
N THR A 131 -1.38 33.31 23.54
CA THR A 131 -1.17 33.13 24.99
C THR A 131 -1.01 34.44 25.73
N ALA A 132 -0.44 35.47 25.07
CA ALA A 132 -0.30 36.82 25.57
C ALA A 132 -0.10 37.78 24.39
N VAL A 133 -0.59 39.00 24.55
CA VAL A 133 -0.31 40.12 23.62
C VAL A 133 0.98 40.77 24.11
N SER A 134 2.01 40.83 23.26
CA SER A 134 3.19 41.60 23.58
C SER A 134 2.84 43.10 23.56
N SER A 135 3.13 43.83 24.62
CA SER A 135 2.84 45.24 24.78
C SER A 135 3.76 46.16 23.97
N THR A 136 4.68 45.65 23.19
CA THR A 136 5.56 46.43 22.35
C THR A 136 4.95 46.61 20.97
N ASP A 137 4.38 47.80 20.74
CA ASP A 137 3.92 48.32 19.43
C ASP A 137 5.07 48.55 18.41
N ALA A 138 6.31 48.36 18.82
CA ALA A 138 7.43 48.39 17.91
C ALA A 138 7.50 47.05 17.14
N ALA A 139 7.24 47.08 15.83
CA ALA A 139 7.61 45.99 14.96
C ALA A 139 9.10 45.68 15.19
N PRO A 140 9.49 44.57 15.84
CA PRO A 140 10.90 44.24 15.92
C PRO A 140 11.45 44.14 14.49
N ALA A 141 12.64 44.61 14.27
CA ALA A 141 13.37 44.38 13.02
C ALA A 141 13.28 42.87 12.71
N GLU A 142 13.02 42.51 11.45
CA GLU A 142 12.99 41.08 11.07
C GLU A 142 14.26 40.44 11.60
N SER A 143 14.14 39.48 12.50
CA SER A 143 15.28 38.75 13.02
C SER A 143 15.87 37.92 11.87
N VAL A 144 17.17 37.82 11.82
CA VAL A 144 17.91 37.06 10.77
C VAL A 144 17.47 35.62 10.72
N ASP A 145 16.87 35.09 11.79
CA ASP A 145 16.41 33.71 11.95
C ASP A 145 14.87 33.58 12.00
N ALA A 146 14.14 34.48 11.34
CA ALA A 146 12.70 34.40 11.28
C ALA A 146 12.23 33.21 10.42
N LEU A 147 11.28 32.44 10.94
CA LEU A 147 10.57 31.39 10.20
C LEU A 147 9.26 31.97 9.66
N LYS A 148 9.14 32.06 8.34
CA LYS A 148 7.95 32.60 7.70
C LYS A 148 7.14 31.50 7.01
N PHE A 149 5.84 31.43 7.31
CA PHE A 149 4.86 30.60 6.63
C PHE A 149 3.95 31.46 5.78
N THR A 150 3.68 31.02 4.55
CA THR A 150 2.75 31.67 3.61
C THR A 150 1.69 30.65 3.19
N LEU A 151 0.44 30.86 3.60
CA LEU A 151 -0.68 29.98 3.29
C LEU A 151 -1.50 30.55 2.14
N HIS A 152 -1.63 29.79 1.05
CA HIS A 152 -2.50 30.14 -0.06
C HIS A 152 -3.81 29.38 0.05
N THR A 153 -4.91 30.11 -0.08
CA THR A 153 -6.27 29.59 0.00
C THR A 153 -7.20 30.44 -0.86
N PRO A 154 -8.18 29.87 -1.55
CA PRO A 154 -9.19 30.62 -2.29
C PRO A 154 -10.15 31.41 -1.39
N ALA A 155 -10.10 31.18 -0.06
CA ALA A 155 -10.94 31.93 0.88
C ALA A 155 -10.50 33.39 1.06
N PHE A 156 -9.31 33.78 0.61
CA PHE A 156 -8.78 35.13 0.71
C PHE A 156 -8.08 35.54 -0.58
N ASP A 157 -8.23 36.80 -0.99
CA ASP A 157 -7.59 37.34 -2.19
C ASP A 157 -6.05 37.37 -2.09
N LYS A 158 -5.53 37.48 -0.88
CA LYS A 158 -4.09 37.51 -0.61
C LYS A 158 -3.69 36.31 0.27
N PRO A 159 -2.47 35.79 0.09
CA PRO A 159 -1.92 34.79 0.99
C PRO A 159 -1.94 35.27 2.46
N VAL A 160 -2.07 34.32 3.37
CA VAL A 160 -1.99 34.58 4.80
C VAL A 160 -0.59 34.28 5.27
N ASP A 161 0.13 35.32 5.73
CA ASP A 161 1.48 35.19 6.25
C ASP A 161 1.48 35.05 7.77
N LEU A 162 2.35 34.18 8.26
CA LEU A 162 2.73 34.03 9.66
C LEU A 162 4.26 34.10 9.75
N THR A 163 4.77 35.04 10.53
CA THR A 163 6.21 35.15 10.82
C THR A 163 6.44 34.80 12.28
N ILE A 164 7.38 33.93 12.56
CA ILE A 164 7.80 33.52 13.90
C ILE A 164 9.26 33.93 14.08
N ASP A 165 9.52 34.79 15.05
CA ASP A 165 10.87 35.18 15.43
C ASP A 165 11.43 34.09 16.34
N MET A 166 12.42 33.34 15.83
CA MET A 166 12.97 32.18 16.51
C MET A 166 13.95 32.62 17.60
N PRO A 167 13.87 32.04 18.82
CA PRO A 167 14.86 32.26 19.84
C PRO A 167 16.17 31.55 19.49
N ALA A 168 17.29 32.05 20.01
CA ALA A 168 18.58 31.39 19.83
C ALA A 168 18.61 29.94 20.37
N ASP A 169 17.84 29.67 21.42
CA ASP A 169 17.58 28.31 21.95
C ASP A 169 16.08 28.00 21.84
N VAL A 170 15.74 27.13 20.92
CA VAL A 170 14.37 26.71 20.62
C VAL A 170 13.73 25.93 21.77
N THR A 171 14.54 25.29 22.62
CA THR A 171 14.04 24.41 23.70
C THR A 171 13.60 25.20 24.95
N THR A 172 14.23 26.34 25.21
CA THR A 172 14.02 27.13 26.42
C THR A 172 13.55 28.56 26.14
N GLY A 173 13.68 29.02 24.89
CA GLY A 173 13.36 30.38 24.49
C GLY A 173 11.88 30.63 24.27
N LYS A 174 11.45 31.88 24.48
CA LYS A 174 10.13 32.37 24.08
C LYS A 174 10.22 32.91 22.66
N ALA A 175 9.39 32.36 21.76
CA ALA A 175 9.24 32.92 20.43
C ALA A 175 8.08 33.90 20.37
N SER A 176 8.17 34.85 19.45
CA SER A 176 7.06 35.73 19.10
C SER A 176 6.55 35.42 17.69
N ALA A 177 5.25 35.56 17.49
CA ALA A 177 4.61 35.32 16.20
C ALA A 177 3.77 36.51 15.76
N ARG A 178 3.81 36.80 14.47
CA ARG A 178 3.01 37.86 13.81
C ARG A 178 2.24 37.26 12.64
N SER A 179 0.96 37.59 12.52
CA SER A 179 0.13 37.15 11.41
C SER A 179 -0.36 38.34 10.59
N SER A 180 -0.45 38.21 9.28
CA SER A 180 -1.04 39.19 8.39
C SER A 180 -2.55 39.45 8.68
N GLN A 181 -3.20 38.54 9.40
CA GLN A 181 -4.61 38.68 9.82
C GLN A 181 -4.78 39.44 11.15
N ARG A 182 -3.68 39.74 11.85
CA ARG A 182 -3.71 40.36 13.17
C ARG A 182 -2.60 41.42 13.31
N GLY A 183 -2.94 42.58 13.82
CA GLY A 183 -2.01 43.69 13.95
C GLY A 183 -1.05 43.62 15.14
N SER A 184 -1.10 42.58 15.97
CA SER A 184 -0.31 42.48 17.20
C SER A 184 0.67 41.31 17.14
N THR A 185 1.72 41.40 17.97
CA THR A 185 2.69 40.31 18.18
C THR A 185 2.24 39.40 19.34
N PHE A 186 2.38 38.12 19.22
CA PHE A 186 1.92 37.10 20.15
C PHE A 186 3.06 36.19 20.59
N ALA A 187 3.00 35.69 21.82
CA ALA A 187 3.95 34.69 22.31
C ALA A 187 3.53 33.28 21.83
N VAL A 188 4.51 32.48 21.42
CA VAL A 188 4.37 31.07 21.00
C VAL A 188 5.19 30.19 21.96
N THR A 189 4.67 29.02 22.30
CA THR A 189 5.34 28.09 23.21
C THR A 189 6.45 27.29 22.51
N SER A 190 7.49 26.91 23.22
CA SER A 190 8.61 26.11 22.69
C SER A 190 8.16 24.74 22.16
N GLU A 191 7.13 24.14 22.75
CA GLU A 191 6.57 22.85 22.31
C GLU A 191 6.01 22.93 20.87
N GLN A 192 5.33 24.05 20.54
CA GLN A 192 4.80 24.26 19.19
C GLN A 192 5.91 24.53 18.16
N LEU A 193 7.05 25.09 18.58
CA LEU A 193 8.16 25.40 17.68
C LEU A 193 8.84 24.17 17.11
N THR A 194 8.93 23.09 17.87
CA THR A 194 9.54 21.82 17.41
C THR A 194 8.82 21.24 16.20
N THR A 195 7.50 21.28 16.19
CA THR A 195 6.70 20.81 15.05
C THR A 195 6.78 21.75 13.83
N LEU A 196 7.11 23.02 14.05
CA LEU A 196 7.22 24.02 12.99
C LEU A 196 8.60 24.09 12.35
N THR A 197 9.66 23.63 13.03
CA THR A 197 11.05 23.63 12.54
C THR A 197 11.40 22.39 11.74
N LEU A 198 10.65 22.11 10.68
CA LEU A 198 10.88 20.96 9.81
C LEU A 198 12.00 21.23 8.80
N GLN A 199 12.75 20.18 8.46
CA GLN A 199 13.72 20.18 7.38
C GLN A 199 13.06 19.72 6.08
N LEU A 200 13.73 19.94 4.95
CA LEU A 200 13.26 19.50 3.63
C LEU A 200 12.91 17.99 3.63
N ASN A 201 13.79 17.16 4.17
CA ASN A 201 13.61 15.71 4.16
C ASN A 201 12.48 15.22 5.08
N ASP A 202 12.06 16.00 6.08
CA ASP A 202 10.91 15.68 6.92
C ASP A 202 9.59 15.81 6.15
N LEU A 203 9.57 16.64 5.11
CA LEU A 203 8.40 16.91 4.27
C LEU A 203 8.37 16.08 2.98
N ARG A 204 9.41 15.31 2.69
CA ARG A 204 9.45 14.38 1.55
C ARG A 204 8.75 13.08 1.92
N ASP A 205 8.05 12.49 0.94
CA ASP A 205 7.48 11.16 1.11
C ASP A 205 8.59 10.12 1.29
N ASP A 206 8.60 9.45 2.42
CA ASP A 206 9.59 8.44 2.76
C ASP A 206 9.23 7.03 2.27
N LYS A 207 8.08 6.84 1.63
CA LYS A 207 7.72 5.56 1.02
C LYS A 207 8.48 5.34 -0.27
N LEU A 208 9.13 4.17 -0.37
CA LEU A 208 9.92 3.82 -1.55
C LEU A 208 9.04 3.77 -2.81
N ALA A 209 7.84 3.18 -2.71
CA ALA A 209 6.90 3.11 -3.82
C ALA A 209 5.45 3.39 -3.37
N ARG A 210 4.58 3.71 -4.34
CA ARG A 210 3.13 3.86 -4.18
C ARG A 210 2.43 3.27 -5.40
N VAL A 211 2.59 1.96 -5.58
CA VAL A 211 2.05 1.22 -6.72
C VAL A 211 0.61 0.79 -6.42
N ASP A 212 -0.31 1.10 -7.31
CA ASP A 212 -1.65 0.50 -7.27
C ASP A 212 -1.59 -0.90 -7.90
N VAL A 213 -1.43 -1.92 -7.07
CA VAL A 213 -1.26 -3.32 -7.49
C VAL A 213 -2.40 -3.79 -8.38
N SER A 214 -3.60 -3.23 -8.22
CA SER A 214 -4.77 -3.60 -9.05
C SER A 214 -4.61 -3.18 -10.51
N LYS A 215 -3.82 -2.14 -10.77
CA LYS A 215 -3.56 -1.59 -12.10
C LYS A 215 -2.31 -2.17 -12.76
N VAL A 216 -1.48 -2.91 -12.01
CA VAL A 216 -0.27 -3.49 -12.58
C VAL A 216 -0.64 -4.63 -13.53
N ASP A 217 -0.20 -4.54 -14.77
CA ASP A 217 -0.43 -5.55 -15.81
C ASP A 217 0.86 -6.19 -16.34
N ALA A 218 2.02 -5.64 -16.02
CA ALA A 218 3.32 -6.22 -16.36
C ALA A 218 4.37 -5.95 -15.29
N LEU A 219 5.29 -6.90 -15.11
CA LEU A 219 6.43 -6.81 -14.22
C LEU A 219 7.65 -7.42 -14.90
N ALA A 220 8.75 -6.69 -14.93
CA ALA A 220 10.05 -7.17 -15.36
C ALA A 220 11.06 -7.05 -14.21
N VAL A 221 11.82 -8.09 -13.98
CA VAL A 221 12.92 -8.10 -12.99
C VAL A 221 14.19 -8.49 -13.72
N LYS A 222 15.18 -7.59 -13.72
CA LYS A 222 16.51 -7.86 -14.27
C LYS A 222 17.48 -8.01 -13.13
N SER A 223 18.13 -9.16 -13.06
CA SER A 223 19.08 -9.47 -11.99
C SER A 223 20.36 -10.05 -12.56
N ALA A 224 21.50 -9.45 -12.23
CA ALA A 224 22.79 -9.95 -12.64
C ALA A 224 23.08 -11.37 -12.13
N ALA A 225 22.49 -11.78 -11.00
CA ALA A 225 22.71 -13.08 -10.36
C ALA A 225 21.68 -14.14 -10.81
N ALA A 226 20.42 -13.76 -11.05
CA ALA A 226 19.31 -14.69 -11.27
C ALA A 226 18.78 -14.71 -12.72
N GLY A 227 19.28 -13.80 -13.56
CA GLY A 227 18.78 -13.60 -14.92
C GLY A 227 17.50 -12.76 -14.98
N ASP A 228 17.00 -12.59 -16.20
CA ASP A 228 15.86 -11.73 -16.46
C ASP A 228 14.54 -12.49 -16.34
N VAL A 229 13.54 -11.85 -15.78
CA VAL A 229 12.17 -12.34 -15.60
C VAL A 229 11.22 -11.35 -16.24
N ALA A 230 10.28 -11.86 -17.03
CA ALA A 230 9.18 -11.08 -17.57
C ALA A 230 7.85 -11.74 -17.20
N LEU A 231 6.95 -10.96 -16.61
CA LEU A 231 5.60 -11.38 -16.25
C LEU A 231 4.58 -10.44 -16.88
N ARG A 232 3.45 -11.00 -17.27
CA ARG A 232 2.29 -10.23 -17.76
C ARG A 232 1.01 -10.77 -17.14
N LYS A 233 0.02 -9.91 -17.03
CA LYS A 233 -1.31 -10.23 -16.53
C LYS A 233 -2.29 -10.32 -17.70
N GLU A 234 -3.09 -11.38 -17.74
CA GLU A 234 -4.19 -11.55 -18.70
C GLU A 234 -5.46 -11.89 -17.90
N GLY A 235 -6.41 -10.96 -17.87
CA GLY A 235 -7.52 -11.04 -16.92
C GLY A 235 -7.01 -11.04 -15.49
N ASP A 236 -7.37 -12.05 -14.70
CA ASP A 236 -6.91 -12.20 -13.32
C ASP A 236 -5.66 -13.07 -13.17
N ASN A 237 -5.14 -13.63 -14.26
CA ASN A 237 -4.05 -14.56 -14.23
C ASN A 237 -2.73 -13.93 -14.64
N TRP A 238 -1.66 -14.29 -13.92
CA TRP A 238 -0.30 -13.92 -14.26
C TRP A 238 0.39 -15.02 -15.05
N PHE A 239 1.21 -14.63 -16.01
CA PHE A 239 2.03 -15.51 -16.85
C PHE A 239 3.48 -15.08 -16.78
N LEU A 240 4.37 -16.07 -16.74
CA LEU A 240 5.81 -15.93 -16.70
C LEU A 240 6.42 -16.36 -18.04
N GLN A 241 7.31 -15.57 -18.59
CA GLN A 241 8.09 -15.95 -19.79
C GLN A 241 9.34 -16.74 -19.38
N ARG A 242 9.43 -17.98 -19.82
CA ARG A 242 10.61 -18.85 -19.64
C ARG A 242 10.84 -19.68 -20.88
N HIS A 243 12.12 -19.83 -21.27
CA HIS A 243 12.51 -20.66 -22.42
C HIS A 243 11.72 -20.37 -23.72
N GLY A 244 11.36 -19.10 -23.92
CA GLY A 244 10.57 -18.66 -25.08
C GLY A 244 9.06 -18.92 -24.99
N ASN A 245 8.56 -19.53 -23.93
CA ASN A 245 7.14 -19.84 -23.73
C ASN A 245 6.56 -19.04 -22.54
N TRP A 246 5.24 -18.86 -22.55
CA TRP A 246 4.48 -18.31 -21.43
C TRP A 246 3.88 -19.45 -20.63
N GLU A 247 4.16 -19.48 -19.32
CA GLU A 247 3.61 -20.44 -18.37
C GLU A 247 2.92 -19.73 -17.21
N SER A 248 2.03 -20.41 -16.51
CA SER A 248 1.30 -19.80 -15.38
C SER A 248 2.26 -19.34 -14.29
N ALA A 249 2.05 -18.12 -13.80
CA ALA A 249 2.84 -17.49 -12.75
C ALA A 249 2.09 -17.40 -11.41
N ASN A 250 2.85 -17.20 -10.35
CA ASN A 250 2.34 -16.99 -9.00
C ASN A 250 1.96 -15.50 -8.79
N GLY A 251 0.68 -15.18 -9.00
CA GLY A 251 0.17 -13.82 -8.83
C GLY A 251 0.31 -13.27 -7.40
N ASP A 252 0.17 -14.12 -6.37
CA ASP A 252 0.36 -13.71 -4.98
C ASP A 252 1.80 -13.24 -4.72
N ARG A 253 2.76 -13.87 -5.39
CA ARG A 253 4.17 -13.46 -5.29
C ARG A 253 4.42 -12.11 -5.95
N VAL A 254 3.77 -11.86 -7.09
CA VAL A 254 3.79 -10.54 -7.73
C VAL A 254 3.20 -9.48 -6.80
N ALA A 255 2.05 -9.77 -6.19
CA ALA A 255 1.41 -8.85 -5.24
C ALA A 255 2.34 -8.55 -4.04
N LYS A 256 2.96 -9.57 -3.44
CA LYS A 256 3.90 -9.41 -2.32
C LYS A 256 5.12 -8.55 -2.64
N VAL A 257 5.60 -8.54 -3.88
CA VAL A 257 6.69 -7.64 -4.30
C VAL A 257 6.24 -6.19 -4.19
N PHE A 258 5.06 -5.86 -4.73
CA PHE A 258 4.55 -4.49 -4.67
C PHE A 258 4.14 -4.07 -3.27
N GLU A 259 3.58 -4.98 -2.46
CA GLU A 259 3.32 -4.74 -1.04
C GLU A 259 4.63 -4.37 -0.32
N ALA A 260 5.69 -5.15 -0.51
CA ALA A 260 6.98 -4.88 0.10
C ALA A 260 7.60 -3.54 -0.36
N LEU A 261 7.47 -3.19 -1.64
CA LEU A 261 7.93 -1.90 -2.17
C LEU A 261 7.12 -0.73 -1.58
N ASN A 262 5.79 -0.88 -1.47
CA ASN A 262 4.89 0.14 -0.93
C ASN A 262 5.04 0.35 0.58
N GLU A 263 5.35 -0.71 1.33
CA GLU A 263 5.55 -0.65 2.77
C GLU A 263 6.95 -0.16 3.15
N HIS A 264 7.91 -0.34 2.23
CA HIS A 264 9.29 0.02 2.51
C HIS A 264 9.47 1.53 2.64
N ARG A 265 10.18 1.94 3.71
CA ARG A 265 10.53 3.34 3.94
C ARG A 265 11.99 3.60 3.57
N VAL A 266 12.21 4.71 2.92
CA VAL A 266 13.54 5.27 2.64
C VAL A 266 14.22 5.59 3.98
N LYS A 267 15.44 5.10 4.18
CA LYS A 267 16.22 5.40 5.38
C LYS A 267 16.86 6.78 5.31
N GLU A 268 17.24 7.19 4.11
CA GLU A 268 17.93 8.45 3.88
C GLU A 268 17.81 8.89 2.42
N PHE A 269 17.58 10.17 2.20
CA PHE A 269 17.68 10.82 0.90
C PHE A 269 19.15 11.23 0.70
N VAL A 270 19.91 10.43 -0.05
CA VAL A 270 21.38 10.53 -0.10
C VAL A 270 21.84 11.57 -1.10
N SER A 271 21.13 11.67 -2.24
CA SER A 271 21.47 12.63 -3.29
C SER A 271 20.20 13.12 -3.98
N ASP A 272 20.20 14.39 -4.32
CA ASP A 272 19.16 15.04 -5.11
C ASP A 272 19.61 15.27 -6.57
N SER A 273 20.71 14.61 -6.96
CA SER A 273 21.31 14.68 -8.29
C SER A 273 21.82 13.31 -8.71
N ALA A 274 21.53 12.93 -9.94
CA ALA A 274 22.04 11.68 -10.54
C ALA A 274 23.43 11.84 -11.19
N ALA A 275 24.18 12.90 -10.88
CA ALA A 275 25.42 13.24 -11.57
C ALA A 275 26.54 12.20 -11.42
N ASN A 276 26.58 11.48 -10.29
CA ASN A 276 27.54 10.41 -10.06
C ASN A 276 26.87 9.24 -9.32
N LEU A 277 26.64 8.15 -10.01
CA LEU A 277 25.97 6.95 -9.50
C LEU A 277 26.95 5.88 -8.99
N GLN A 278 28.24 6.00 -9.32
CA GLN A 278 29.27 5.02 -8.98
C GLN A 278 29.41 4.77 -7.46
N PRO A 279 29.39 5.77 -6.57
CA PRO A 279 29.51 5.52 -5.12
C PRO A 279 28.36 4.68 -4.54
N PHE A 280 27.24 4.60 -5.24
CA PHE A 280 26.04 3.89 -4.83
C PHE A 280 25.88 2.54 -5.55
N GLY A 281 26.82 2.17 -6.44
CA GLY A 281 26.70 0.97 -7.29
C GLY A 281 25.53 1.02 -8.28
N LEU A 282 24.98 2.20 -8.54
CA LEU A 282 23.84 2.42 -9.44
C LEU A 282 24.25 2.68 -10.89
N ASP A 283 25.54 2.84 -11.18
CA ASP A 283 26.10 2.81 -12.53
C ASP A 283 26.08 1.39 -13.15
N LYS A 284 26.09 0.36 -12.29
CA LYS A 284 25.94 -1.04 -12.62
C LYS A 284 25.00 -1.71 -11.61
N PRO A 285 23.70 -1.45 -11.71
CA PRO A 285 22.74 -1.97 -10.74
C PRO A 285 22.74 -3.50 -10.75
N PHE A 286 22.70 -4.11 -9.57
CA PHE A 286 22.60 -5.56 -9.45
C PHE A 286 21.19 -6.09 -9.64
N LEU A 287 20.19 -5.19 -9.53
CA LEU A 287 18.78 -5.51 -9.67
C LEU A 287 18.00 -4.31 -10.23
N THR A 288 17.13 -4.57 -11.18
CA THR A 288 16.14 -3.60 -11.68
C THR A 288 14.76 -4.23 -11.63
N VAL A 289 13.79 -3.52 -11.09
CA VAL A 289 12.38 -3.91 -11.06
C VAL A 289 11.61 -2.86 -11.85
N ALA A 290 11.04 -3.27 -12.97
CA ALA A 290 10.23 -2.40 -13.83
C ALA A 290 8.80 -2.94 -13.92
N TRP A 291 7.82 -2.05 -13.91
CA TRP A 291 6.41 -2.43 -14.01
C TRP A 291 5.62 -1.43 -14.81
N ASN A 292 4.49 -1.89 -15.34
CA ASN A 292 3.51 -1.04 -16.00
C ASN A 292 2.22 -1.00 -15.16
N GLU A 293 1.70 0.21 -14.92
CA GLU A 293 0.36 0.42 -14.38
C GLU A 293 -0.56 0.79 -15.54
N ALA A 294 -1.58 -0.03 -15.80
CA ALA A 294 -2.59 0.26 -16.81
C ALA A 294 -3.26 1.59 -16.46
N GLY A 295 -2.92 2.65 -17.22
CA GLY A 295 -3.60 3.93 -17.18
C GLY A 295 -5.00 3.80 -17.78
N GLU A 296 -5.86 4.81 -17.60
CA GLU A 296 -7.06 4.95 -18.43
C GLU A 296 -6.60 5.00 -19.89
N LYS A 297 -6.95 3.94 -20.64
CA LYS A 297 -6.66 3.91 -22.08
C LYS A 297 -7.35 5.12 -22.69
N PRO A 298 -6.65 5.99 -23.45
CA PRO A 298 -7.33 7.04 -24.17
C PRO A 298 -8.38 6.37 -25.08
N GLU A 299 -9.60 6.88 -25.06
CA GLU A 299 -10.70 6.42 -25.90
C GLU A 299 -10.22 6.43 -27.36
N GLY A 300 -10.10 5.25 -27.99
CA GLY A 300 -9.62 5.09 -29.36
C GLY A 300 -8.31 4.33 -29.55
N ALA A 301 -7.60 3.90 -28.51
CA ALA A 301 -6.44 3.04 -28.66
C ALA A 301 -6.90 1.64 -29.10
N LEU A 302 -6.58 1.29 -30.35
CA LEU A 302 -6.82 -0.04 -30.91
C LEU A 302 -6.08 -1.08 -30.07
N THR A 303 -6.82 -1.90 -29.36
CA THR A 303 -6.30 -3.10 -28.70
C THR A 303 -5.96 -4.11 -29.80
N ASN A 304 -4.69 -4.23 -30.16
CA ASN A 304 -4.21 -5.36 -30.95
C ASN A 304 -4.21 -6.62 -30.06
N THR A 305 -5.38 -7.17 -29.80
CA THR A 305 -5.60 -8.42 -29.07
C THR A 305 -5.69 -9.63 -30.00
N SER A 306 -4.99 -9.63 -31.12
CA SER A 306 -4.95 -10.78 -32.03
C SER A 306 -3.53 -11.10 -32.48
N ALA A 307 -2.70 -11.57 -31.53
CA ALA A 307 -1.55 -12.38 -31.89
C ALA A 307 -1.84 -13.83 -31.48
N PRO A 308 -1.80 -14.79 -32.42
CA PRO A 308 -1.98 -16.20 -32.10
C PRO A 308 -0.88 -16.68 -31.17
N PRO A 309 -1.16 -17.65 -30.26
CA PRO A 309 -0.14 -18.23 -29.41
C PRO A 309 0.87 -18.96 -30.31
N GLY A 310 2.14 -18.54 -30.32
CA GLY A 310 3.17 -19.33 -30.98
C GLY A 310 4.27 -18.61 -31.77
N LYS A 311 4.35 -17.29 -31.78
CA LYS A 311 5.54 -16.62 -32.35
C LYS A 311 6.11 -15.61 -31.37
N GLY A 312 7.41 -15.79 -31.11
CA GLY A 312 8.22 -15.09 -30.13
C GLY A 312 7.89 -13.58 -30.07
N PHE A 313 7.26 -13.20 -28.99
CA PHE A 313 7.17 -11.82 -28.59
C PHE A 313 8.54 -11.47 -28.00
N VAL A 314 9.34 -10.74 -28.75
CA VAL A 314 10.35 -9.89 -28.16
C VAL A 314 9.54 -8.97 -27.24
N VAL A 315 9.78 -8.99 -25.93
CA VAL A 315 9.27 -7.96 -25.02
C VAL A 315 9.91 -6.68 -25.53
N SER A 316 9.20 -6.02 -26.46
CA SER A 316 9.45 -4.61 -26.75
C SER A 316 9.36 -3.89 -25.41
N PRO A 317 10.22 -2.95 -25.09
CA PRO A 317 10.07 -2.15 -23.88
C PRO A 317 8.62 -1.74 -23.81
N LEU A 318 8.01 -2.04 -22.66
CA LEU A 318 6.59 -1.85 -22.38
C LEU A 318 6.19 -0.45 -22.86
N VAL A 319 5.25 -0.36 -23.79
CA VAL A 319 4.76 0.92 -24.31
C VAL A 319 3.67 1.41 -23.35
N GLY A 320 4.05 2.26 -22.43
CA GLY A 320 3.18 2.82 -21.40
C GLY A 320 4.05 3.53 -20.37
N THR A 321 3.51 4.11 -19.34
CA THR A 321 4.27 4.74 -18.26
C THR A 321 5.06 3.66 -17.48
N ASP A 322 6.15 3.19 -18.07
CA ASP A 322 7.01 2.19 -17.45
C ASP A 322 7.76 2.84 -16.31
N THR A 323 7.49 2.37 -15.11
CA THR A 323 8.26 2.78 -13.93
C THR A 323 9.34 1.74 -13.68
N ALA A 324 10.58 2.16 -13.59
CA ALA A 324 11.71 1.30 -13.27
C ALA A 324 12.43 1.78 -12.01
N LEU A 325 12.62 0.88 -11.07
CA LEU A 325 13.37 1.08 -9.83
C LEU A 325 14.63 0.22 -9.86
N THR A 326 15.79 0.86 -9.82
CA THR A 326 17.10 0.21 -9.84
C THR A 326 17.69 0.15 -8.45
N PHE A 327 18.42 -0.94 -8.16
CA PHE A 327 19.11 -1.16 -6.88
C PHE A 327 20.61 -1.35 -7.10
N GLY A 328 21.38 -0.56 -6.37
CA GLY A 328 22.83 -0.64 -6.30
C GLY A 328 23.31 -0.95 -4.88
N GLN A 329 24.56 -1.33 -4.75
CA GLN A 329 25.20 -1.59 -3.46
C GLN A 329 26.59 -0.99 -3.44
N ASP A 330 26.94 -0.33 -2.34
CA ASP A 330 28.29 0.15 -2.12
C ASP A 330 29.22 -0.99 -1.60
N PRO A 331 30.55 -0.77 -1.55
CA PRO A 331 31.49 -1.76 -1.02
C PRO A 331 31.27 -2.12 0.45
N GLN A 332 30.53 -1.29 1.22
CA GLN A 332 30.20 -1.51 2.61
C GLN A 332 28.92 -2.34 2.79
N GLY A 333 28.23 -2.67 1.68
CA GLY A 333 27.01 -3.47 1.71
C GLY A 333 25.73 -2.65 1.92
N ASN A 334 25.79 -1.32 1.91
CA ASN A 334 24.59 -0.49 1.94
C ASN A 334 23.86 -0.58 0.61
N VAL A 335 22.53 -0.67 0.68
CA VAL A 335 21.68 -0.78 -0.50
C VAL A 335 21.09 0.59 -0.82
N PHE A 336 21.18 0.94 -2.09
CA PHE A 336 20.64 2.18 -2.64
C PHE A 336 19.61 1.87 -3.72
N ALA A 337 18.63 2.76 -3.85
CA ALA A 337 17.59 2.66 -4.87
C ALA A 337 17.45 4.00 -5.61
N LYS A 338 17.07 3.93 -6.88
CA LYS A 338 16.80 5.08 -7.74
C LYS A 338 15.73 4.73 -8.76
N TYR A 339 14.75 5.60 -8.94
CA TYR A 339 13.86 5.51 -10.10
C TYR A 339 14.61 5.97 -11.36
N GLU A 340 14.36 5.30 -12.49
CA GLU A 340 15.07 5.58 -13.74
C GLU A 340 14.88 7.04 -14.17
N ASP A 341 13.65 7.54 -14.12
CA ASP A 341 13.27 8.90 -14.52
C ASP A 341 13.46 9.97 -13.45
N ASP A 342 13.98 9.61 -12.27
CA ASP A 342 14.17 10.51 -11.15
C ASP A 342 15.66 10.89 -10.99
N LEU A 343 15.92 12.01 -10.31
CA LEU A 343 17.28 12.44 -9.98
C LEU A 343 17.72 11.98 -8.58
N PHE A 344 16.79 11.43 -7.79
CA PHE A 344 17.02 11.15 -6.38
C PHE A 344 17.62 9.77 -6.15
N VAL A 345 18.56 9.70 -5.21
CA VAL A 345 19.14 8.45 -4.73
C VAL A 345 18.73 8.25 -3.28
N TYR A 346 18.17 7.07 -3.01
CA TYR A 346 17.67 6.69 -1.70
C TYR A 346 18.54 5.61 -1.09
N ARG A 347 18.91 5.72 0.20
CA ARG A 347 19.40 4.57 0.95
C ARG A 347 18.20 3.80 1.50
N VAL A 348 18.18 2.49 1.25
CA VAL A 348 17.09 1.61 1.63
C VAL A 348 17.56 0.46 2.52
N GLY A 349 16.65 -0.20 3.22
CA GLY A 349 16.97 -1.42 3.96
C GLY A 349 17.08 -2.61 3.01
N ALA A 350 18.04 -3.51 3.25
CA ALA A 350 18.18 -4.73 2.46
C ALA A 350 16.94 -5.66 2.51
N SER A 351 16.06 -5.46 3.50
CA SER A 351 14.82 -6.23 3.63
C SER A 351 13.87 -6.10 2.44
N VAL A 352 13.91 -5.00 1.70
CA VAL A 352 13.10 -4.82 0.47
C VAL A 352 13.41 -5.91 -0.56
N LEU A 353 14.64 -6.42 -0.57
CA LEU A 353 15.09 -7.43 -1.52
C LEU A 353 14.57 -8.85 -1.19
N TYR A 354 14.09 -9.08 0.04
CA TYR A 354 13.61 -10.40 0.45
C TYR A 354 12.30 -10.82 -0.24
N ALA A 355 11.50 -9.86 -0.66
CA ALA A 355 10.29 -10.12 -1.41
C ALA A 355 10.55 -10.51 -2.88
N LEU A 356 11.76 -10.23 -3.39
CA LEU A 356 12.14 -10.49 -4.78
C LEU A 356 12.78 -11.87 -4.89
N PRO A 357 12.17 -12.83 -5.59
CA PRO A 357 12.78 -14.14 -5.81
C PRO A 357 14.09 -14.00 -6.58
N ARG A 358 15.13 -14.66 -6.06
CA ARG A 358 16.45 -14.67 -6.69
C ARG A 358 16.55 -15.69 -7.84
N ASP A 359 15.60 -16.62 -7.92
CA ASP A 359 15.51 -17.61 -8.97
C ASP A 359 14.20 -17.42 -9.76
N ASN A 360 14.30 -17.41 -11.08
CA ASN A 360 13.15 -17.20 -11.94
C ASN A 360 12.11 -18.33 -11.85
N VAL A 361 12.50 -19.56 -11.45
CA VAL A 361 11.56 -20.67 -11.25
C VAL A 361 10.53 -20.38 -10.14
N ARG A 362 10.92 -19.61 -9.14
CA ARG A 362 10.04 -19.28 -8.01
C ARG A 362 8.88 -18.35 -8.38
N TRP A 363 8.89 -17.79 -9.58
CA TRP A 363 7.76 -17.04 -10.11
C TRP A 363 6.67 -17.91 -10.73
N LYS A 364 6.93 -19.21 -10.95
CA LYS A 364 5.92 -20.15 -11.45
C LYS A 364 4.75 -20.29 -10.49
N ALA A 365 3.58 -20.58 -11.04
CA ALA A 365 2.41 -20.93 -10.25
C ALA A 365 2.69 -22.14 -9.34
N LEU A 366 2.10 -22.14 -8.15
CA LEU A 366 2.28 -23.22 -7.17
C LEU A 366 1.45 -24.48 -7.46
N ASN A 367 0.81 -24.56 -8.61
CA ASN A 367 0.04 -25.72 -9.04
C ASN A 367 0.64 -26.31 -10.33
N PRO A 368 1.69 -27.12 -10.17
CA PRO A 368 2.44 -27.69 -11.29
C PRO A 368 1.62 -28.69 -12.11
N LEU A 369 0.57 -29.27 -11.53
CA LEU A 369 -0.30 -30.27 -12.15
C LEU A 369 -1.75 -29.87 -12.04
N ARG A 370 -2.43 -29.81 -13.17
CA ARG A 370 -3.87 -29.52 -13.25
C ARG A 370 -4.55 -30.44 -14.25
N PHE A 371 -5.57 -31.15 -13.82
CA PHE A 371 -6.46 -31.91 -14.69
C PHE A 371 -7.83 -32.08 -14.04
N THR A 372 -8.84 -32.29 -14.85
CA THR A 372 -10.19 -32.66 -14.36
C THR A 372 -10.28 -34.18 -14.25
N GLN A 373 -11.08 -34.68 -13.32
CA GLN A 373 -11.29 -36.12 -13.17
C GLN A 373 -11.85 -36.76 -14.45
N PHE A 374 -12.57 -35.99 -15.27
CA PHE A 374 -13.08 -36.46 -16.56
C PHE A 374 -11.96 -36.82 -17.56
N ALA A 375 -10.82 -36.11 -17.49
CA ALA A 375 -9.64 -36.42 -18.32
C ALA A 375 -8.88 -37.66 -17.83
N LEU A 376 -9.09 -38.08 -16.59
CA LEU A 376 -8.30 -39.15 -15.97
C LEU A 376 -8.64 -40.51 -16.57
N ARG A 377 -7.61 -41.31 -16.85
CA ARG A 377 -7.71 -42.72 -17.30
C ARG A 377 -7.13 -43.67 -16.28
N ARG A 378 -5.94 -43.34 -15.73
CA ARG A 378 -5.21 -44.22 -14.83
C ARG A 378 -4.36 -43.47 -13.84
N ILE A 379 -4.29 -43.99 -12.62
CA ILE A 379 -3.27 -43.63 -11.63
C ILE A 379 -2.49 -44.92 -11.29
N SER A 380 -1.16 -44.89 -11.38
CA SER A 380 -0.28 -45.94 -10.90
C SER A 380 0.60 -45.39 -9.78
N LEU A 381 0.46 -45.92 -8.57
CA LEU A 381 1.17 -45.48 -7.38
C LEU A 381 2.19 -46.54 -6.96
N SER A 382 3.48 -46.21 -7.02
CA SER A 382 4.59 -47.03 -6.53
C SER A 382 5.21 -46.38 -5.30
N VAL A 383 5.40 -47.15 -4.22
CA VAL A 383 6.04 -46.69 -2.98
C VAL A 383 7.18 -47.64 -2.62
N GLY A 384 8.41 -47.13 -2.67
CA GLY A 384 9.62 -47.93 -2.46
C GLY A 384 9.71 -49.12 -3.44
N THR A 385 9.93 -50.30 -2.92
CA THR A 385 10.05 -51.56 -3.70
C THR A 385 8.73 -52.34 -3.79
N ASN A 386 7.62 -51.79 -3.23
CA ASN A 386 6.35 -52.48 -3.25
C ASN A 386 5.75 -52.51 -4.67
N PRO A 387 4.98 -53.58 -5.02
CA PRO A 387 4.26 -53.62 -6.27
C PRO A 387 3.30 -52.43 -6.42
N PRO A 388 3.23 -51.81 -7.60
CA PRO A 388 2.40 -50.66 -7.82
C PRO A 388 0.92 -51.01 -7.65
N VAL A 389 0.19 -50.07 -7.06
CA VAL A 389 -1.29 -50.03 -7.08
C VAL A 389 -1.69 -49.30 -8.33
N VAL A 390 -2.37 -49.99 -9.25
CA VAL A 390 -2.87 -49.40 -10.50
C VAL A 390 -4.39 -49.23 -10.40
N LEU A 391 -4.86 -48.01 -10.61
CA LEU A 391 -6.27 -47.63 -10.59
C LEU A 391 -6.68 -47.13 -11.97
N ASP A 392 -7.55 -47.87 -12.64
CA ASP A 392 -8.19 -47.47 -13.91
C ASP A 392 -9.51 -46.77 -13.61
N TYR A 393 -9.74 -45.63 -14.22
CA TYR A 393 -10.96 -44.84 -14.07
C TYR A 393 -11.73 -44.74 -15.38
N ASP A 394 -13.02 -45.09 -15.34
CA ASP A 394 -13.94 -44.84 -16.44
C ASP A 394 -14.75 -43.58 -16.14
N PRO A 395 -14.49 -42.46 -16.86
CA PRO A 395 -15.17 -41.20 -16.60
C PRO A 395 -16.66 -41.20 -16.99
N ILE A 396 -17.10 -42.13 -17.85
CA ILE A 396 -18.49 -42.21 -18.29
C ILE A 396 -19.36 -42.89 -17.21
N SER A 397 -18.92 -44.05 -16.71
CA SER A 397 -19.63 -44.80 -15.66
C SER A 397 -19.22 -44.35 -14.25
N ALA A 398 -18.18 -43.50 -14.12
CA ALA A 398 -17.59 -43.08 -12.86
C ALA A 398 -17.19 -44.24 -11.95
N VAL A 399 -16.60 -45.30 -12.55
CA VAL A 399 -16.19 -46.54 -11.88
C VAL A 399 -14.68 -46.67 -11.86
N TRP A 400 -14.16 -47.06 -10.69
CA TRP A 400 -12.78 -47.43 -10.49
C TRP A 400 -12.58 -48.95 -10.59
N LYS A 401 -11.53 -49.36 -11.27
CA LYS A 401 -11.00 -50.71 -11.26
C LYS A 401 -9.58 -50.71 -10.74
N GLY A 402 -9.17 -51.68 -9.97
CA GLY A 402 -7.85 -51.70 -9.38
C GLY A 402 -7.12 -53.03 -9.54
N LYS A 403 -5.80 -52.93 -9.69
CA LYS A 403 -4.88 -54.08 -9.72
C LYS A 403 -3.70 -53.84 -8.81
N ARG A 404 -3.20 -54.87 -8.13
CA ARG A 404 -1.95 -54.87 -7.35
C ARG A 404 -1.21 -56.17 -7.57
N ALA A 405 0.06 -56.13 -7.99
CA ALA A 405 0.85 -57.31 -8.35
C ALA A 405 0.15 -58.24 -9.36
N GLY A 406 -0.69 -57.71 -10.25
CA GLY A 406 -1.46 -58.50 -11.22
C GLY A 406 -2.81 -58.99 -10.72
N GLU A 407 -3.10 -58.97 -9.41
CA GLU A 407 -4.37 -59.39 -8.81
C GLU A 407 -5.41 -58.26 -8.89
N ASP A 408 -6.68 -58.62 -9.10
CA ASP A 408 -7.81 -57.71 -9.12
C ASP A 408 -8.20 -57.33 -7.69
N ILE A 409 -8.03 -56.04 -7.33
CA ILE A 409 -8.43 -55.47 -6.06
C ILE A 409 -9.64 -54.54 -6.18
N THR A 410 -10.34 -54.57 -7.30
CA THR A 410 -11.55 -53.72 -7.55
C THR A 410 -12.59 -53.79 -6.41
N PRO A 411 -12.91 -55.00 -5.85
CA PRO A 411 -13.87 -55.08 -4.74
C PRO A 411 -13.43 -54.38 -3.45
N LEU A 412 -12.11 -54.17 -3.29
CA LEU A 412 -11.51 -53.57 -2.10
C LEU A 412 -11.38 -52.05 -2.22
N ILE A 413 -11.62 -51.46 -3.39
CA ILE A 413 -11.45 -50.02 -3.60
C ILE A 413 -12.59 -49.28 -2.88
N ASP A 414 -12.20 -48.26 -2.10
CA ASP A 414 -13.11 -47.22 -1.60
C ASP A 414 -13.19 -46.11 -2.65
N ARG A 415 -14.33 -45.96 -3.27
CA ARG A 415 -14.56 -44.97 -4.32
C ARG A 415 -14.29 -43.53 -3.83
N VAL A 416 -14.74 -43.18 -2.62
CA VAL A 416 -14.58 -41.82 -2.06
C VAL A 416 -13.11 -41.49 -1.86
N LYS A 417 -12.31 -42.48 -1.38
CA LYS A 417 -10.87 -42.32 -1.20
C LYS A 417 -10.15 -42.20 -2.55
N ALA A 418 -10.55 -42.99 -3.55
CA ALA A 418 -9.97 -42.92 -4.90
C ALA A 418 -10.33 -41.59 -5.61
N ASP A 419 -11.56 -41.12 -5.51
CA ASP A 419 -12.00 -39.82 -6.03
C ASP A 419 -11.23 -38.67 -5.34
N ARG A 420 -10.98 -38.79 -4.03
CA ARG A 420 -10.19 -37.81 -3.27
C ARG A 420 -8.74 -37.75 -3.75
N LEU A 421 -8.10 -38.91 -3.96
CA LEU A 421 -6.74 -38.97 -4.51
C LEU A 421 -6.67 -38.31 -5.88
N ALA A 422 -7.61 -38.63 -6.77
CA ALA A 422 -7.68 -38.02 -8.10
C ALA A 422 -7.84 -36.49 -8.03
N GLY A 423 -8.72 -36.02 -7.15
CA GLY A 423 -8.93 -34.58 -6.92
C GLY A 423 -7.68 -33.88 -6.37
N LYS A 424 -6.99 -34.49 -5.41
CA LYS A 424 -5.72 -33.96 -4.86
C LYS A 424 -4.62 -33.90 -5.91
N LEU A 425 -4.48 -34.89 -6.75
CA LEU A 425 -3.53 -34.89 -7.86
C LEU A 425 -3.91 -33.87 -8.93
N GLY A 426 -5.20 -33.78 -9.29
CA GLY A 426 -5.69 -32.85 -10.31
C GLY A 426 -5.64 -31.37 -9.92
N SER A 427 -5.50 -31.11 -8.63
CA SER A 427 -5.35 -29.77 -8.06
C SER A 427 -4.14 -29.68 -7.13
N LEU A 428 -3.04 -30.37 -7.46
CA LEU A 428 -1.85 -30.38 -6.65
C LEU A 428 -1.30 -28.96 -6.45
N VAL A 429 -1.22 -28.54 -5.19
CA VAL A 429 -0.56 -27.29 -4.78
C VAL A 429 0.73 -27.64 -4.06
N VAL A 430 1.80 -26.99 -4.47
CA VAL A 430 3.12 -27.13 -3.85
C VAL A 430 3.44 -25.92 -2.98
N ASP A 431 4.36 -26.08 -2.04
CA ASP A 431 4.69 -25.00 -1.10
C ASP A 431 5.59 -23.95 -1.72
N ASP A 432 6.57 -24.37 -2.49
CA ASP A 432 7.46 -23.48 -3.25
C ASP A 432 8.21 -24.26 -4.34
N TRP A 433 8.89 -23.52 -5.21
CA TRP A 433 9.88 -24.06 -6.15
C TRP A 433 11.27 -23.99 -5.51
N ALA A 434 12.04 -25.08 -5.61
CA ALA A 434 13.36 -25.17 -5.01
C ALA A 434 14.33 -24.19 -5.67
N GLN A 435 14.94 -23.33 -4.85
CA GLN A 435 15.94 -22.36 -5.30
C GLN A 435 17.23 -23.05 -5.75
N ASP A 436 17.74 -23.98 -4.93
CA ASP A 436 18.84 -24.89 -5.30
C ASP A 436 18.26 -26.24 -5.72
N ARG A 437 18.42 -26.54 -6.99
CA ARG A 437 17.91 -27.78 -7.60
C ARG A 437 18.84 -28.96 -7.43
N THR A 438 20.11 -28.71 -7.11
CA THR A 438 21.17 -29.76 -7.11
C THR A 438 20.83 -30.89 -6.15
N ASP A 439 20.50 -30.57 -4.91
CA ASP A 439 20.13 -31.57 -3.89
C ASP A 439 18.80 -32.26 -4.24
N GLY A 440 17.84 -31.50 -4.75
CA GLY A 440 16.55 -32.04 -5.19
C GLY A 440 16.68 -33.00 -6.34
N ILE A 441 17.43 -32.65 -7.38
CA ILE A 441 17.70 -33.54 -8.52
C ILE A 441 18.41 -34.81 -8.05
N LYS A 442 19.42 -34.69 -7.18
CA LYS A 442 20.12 -35.83 -6.60
C LYS A 442 19.20 -36.74 -5.79
N ALA A 443 18.36 -36.17 -4.94
CA ALA A 443 17.40 -36.91 -4.13
C ALA A 443 16.33 -37.63 -4.99
N LEU A 444 16.01 -37.08 -6.15
CA LEU A 444 15.01 -37.62 -7.08
C LEU A 444 15.60 -38.58 -8.14
N GLN A 445 16.91 -38.90 -8.10
CA GLN A 445 17.49 -40.00 -8.91
C GLN A 445 16.94 -41.35 -8.47
N THR A 446 16.63 -41.51 -7.18
CA THR A 446 15.97 -42.69 -6.62
C THR A 446 14.73 -42.25 -5.83
N PRO A 447 13.63 -41.97 -6.51
CA PRO A 447 12.44 -41.49 -5.83
C PRO A 447 11.84 -42.55 -4.91
N ALA A 448 11.40 -42.16 -3.71
CA ALA A 448 10.69 -43.06 -2.81
C ALA A 448 9.26 -43.35 -3.28
N ILE A 449 8.68 -42.40 -4.00
CA ILE A 449 7.31 -42.49 -4.48
C ILE A 449 7.30 -42.05 -5.93
N THR A 450 6.65 -42.85 -6.77
CA THR A 450 6.37 -42.51 -8.16
C THR A 450 4.87 -42.66 -8.43
N ILE A 451 4.25 -41.58 -8.88
CA ILE A 451 2.84 -41.60 -9.28
C ILE A 451 2.77 -41.30 -10.77
N GLN A 452 2.34 -42.28 -11.56
CA GLN A 452 2.09 -42.10 -12.98
C GLN A 452 0.60 -41.82 -13.19
N ILE A 453 0.28 -40.74 -13.89
CA ILE A 453 -1.06 -40.25 -14.15
C ILE A 453 -1.26 -40.26 -15.65
N THR A 454 -2.19 -41.09 -16.12
CA THR A 454 -2.52 -41.17 -17.53
C THR A 454 -3.81 -40.38 -17.78
N LEU A 455 -3.73 -39.39 -18.66
CA LEU A 455 -4.82 -38.50 -19.00
C LEU A 455 -5.17 -38.63 -20.48
N MET A 456 -6.41 -38.43 -20.82
CA MET A 456 -6.86 -38.25 -22.20
C MET A 456 -6.31 -36.93 -22.72
N SER A 457 -5.62 -36.94 -23.86
CA SER A 457 -4.97 -35.75 -24.42
C SER A 457 -5.96 -34.74 -25.00
N ASP A 458 -7.07 -35.23 -25.57
CA ASP A 458 -8.12 -34.38 -26.13
C ASP A 458 -9.49 -34.84 -25.61
N LEU A 459 -10.13 -34.01 -24.82
CA LEU A 459 -11.44 -34.28 -24.23
C LEU A 459 -12.57 -34.36 -25.29
N GLY A 460 -12.36 -33.76 -26.46
CA GLY A 460 -13.29 -33.81 -27.58
C GLY A 460 -13.11 -35.03 -28.49
N ASN A 461 -11.97 -35.76 -28.37
CA ASN A 461 -11.65 -36.91 -29.19
C ASN A 461 -11.24 -38.12 -28.33
N PRO A 462 -12.16 -39.05 -28.00
CA PRO A 462 -11.84 -40.23 -27.19
C PRO A 462 -10.78 -41.15 -27.80
N GLN A 463 -10.48 -41.04 -29.08
CA GLN A 463 -9.44 -41.80 -29.81
C GLN A 463 -8.05 -41.12 -29.75
N SER A 464 -7.95 -39.94 -29.11
CA SER A 464 -6.66 -39.27 -28.93
C SER A 464 -5.70 -40.14 -28.09
N ALA A 465 -4.40 -40.06 -28.40
CA ALA A 465 -3.37 -40.77 -27.64
C ALA A 465 -3.37 -40.28 -26.17
N ASP A 466 -3.25 -41.22 -25.24
CA ASP A 466 -3.15 -40.87 -23.82
C ASP A 466 -1.81 -40.18 -23.51
N LYS A 467 -1.86 -39.18 -22.60
CA LYS A 467 -0.69 -38.50 -22.07
C LYS A 467 -0.38 -38.99 -20.66
N THR A 468 0.84 -39.50 -20.45
CA THR A 468 1.27 -39.89 -19.11
C THR A 468 2.17 -38.80 -18.49
N ILE A 469 1.85 -38.44 -17.26
CA ILE A 469 2.62 -37.54 -16.42
C ILE A 469 3.14 -38.34 -15.24
N THR A 470 4.44 -38.24 -14.95
CA THR A 470 5.08 -38.90 -13.83
C THR A 470 5.43 -37.91 -12.75
N LEU A 471 4.90 -38.08 -11.56
CA LEU A 471 5.23 -37.32 -10.36
C LEU A 471 6.19 -38.18 -9.52
N ASN A 472 7.42 -37.68 -9.33
CA ASN A 472 8.44 -38.29 -8.50
C ASN A 472 8.61 -37.48 -7.20
N LEU A 473 8.64 -38.14 -6.05
CA LEU A 473 8.84 -37.55 -4.74
C LEU A 473 10.03 -38.17 -4.03
N SER A 474 10.84 -37.36 -3.34
CA SER A 474 12.05 -37.78 -2.67
C SER A 474 11.79 -38.63 -1.41
N PRO A 475 12.73 -39.50 -1.02
CA PRO A 475 12.68 -40.22 0.25
C PRO A 475 13.10 -39.34 1.45
N THR A 476 13.81 -38.25 1.18
CA THR A 476 14.47 -37.44 2.21
C THR A 476 13.82 -36.04 2.30
N VAL A 477 13.84 -35.50 3.50
CA VAL A 477 13.37 -34.16 3.81
C VAL A 477 14.35 -33.13 3.25
N ALA A 478 13.85 -32.16 2.48
CA ALA A 478 14.63 -31.05 1.94
C ALA A 478 15.12 -30.09 3.03
N ASN A 479 14.30 -29.94 4.07
CA ASN A 479 14.59 -29.10 5.24
C ASN A 479 14.02 -29.77 6.48
N THR A 480 14.86 -29.98 7.50
CA THR A 480 14.48 -30.65 8.76
C THR A 480 13.50 -29.82 9.58
N ASP A 481 13.61 -28.48 9.54
CA ASP A 481 12.79 -27.60 10.37
C ASP A 481 11.33 -27.52 9.89
N THR A 482 11.11 -27.64 8.56
CA THR A 482 9.78 -27.52 7.94
C THR A 482 9.23 -28.83 7.40
N ALA A 483 10.01 -29.93 7.46
CA ALA A 483 9.63 -31.23 6.91
C ALA A 483 9.13 -31.17 5.46
N LEU A 484 9.85 -30.44 4.59
CA LEU A 484 9.58 -30.33 3.16
C LEU A 484 10.27 -31.44 2.37
N TYR A 485 9.58 -31.98 1.37
CA TYR A 485 10.07 -33.01 0.47
C TYR A 485 10.22 -32.49 -0.94
N PHE A 486 11.23 -32.92 -1.66
CA PHE A 486 11.40 -32.59 -3.08
C PHE A 486 10.43 -33.36 -3.95
N GLY A 487 9.90 -32.68 -4.97
CA GLY A 487 9.06 -33.27 -6.00
C GLY A 487 9.44 -32.79 -7.39
N ARG A 488 9.17 -33.60 -8.41
CA ARG A 488 9.43 -33.28 -9.82
C ARG A 488 8.37 -33.94 -10.71
N LEU A 489 7.95 -33.23 -11.76
CA LEU A 489 7.14 -33.83 -12.82
C LEU A 489 8.02 -34.27 -13.97
N ASN A 490 7.79 -35.46 -14.45
CA ASN A 490 8.57 -36.08 -15.53
C ASN A 490 10.09 -35.94 -15.26
N ASP A 491 10.86 -35.63 -16.29
CA ASP A 491 12.27 -35.29 -16.21
C ASP A 491 12.51 -33.77 -16.37
N GLU A 492 11.52 -32.97 -16.02
CA GLU A 492 11.66 -31.51 -16.05
C GLU A 492 12.79 -31.05 -15.11
N PRO A 493 13.55 -30.00 -15.49
CA PRO A 493 14.64 -29.49 -14.66
C PRO A 493 14.17 -28.84 -13.36
N ASP A 494 12.90 -28.47 -13.30
CA ASP A 494 12.34 -27.75 -12.15
C ASP A 494 11.91 -28.71 -11.04
N VAL A 495 12.35 -28.40 -9.82
CA VAL A 495 12.05 -29.17 -8.61
C VAL A 495 11.19 -28.29 -7.70
N PHE A 496 10.17 -28.86 -7.13
CA PHE A 496 9.31 -28.19 -6.17
C PHE A 496 9.37 -28.83 -4.78
N LEU A 497 8.79 -28.16 -3.81
CA LEU A 497 8.73 -28.57 -2.41
C LEU A 497 7.28 -28.82 -2.01
N ILE A 498 7.05 -29.92 -1.29
CA ILE A 498 5.74 -30.22 -0.68
C ILE A 498 5.90 -30.49 0.81
N THR A 499 4.87 -30.16 1.59
CA THR A 499 4.83 -30.46 3.02
C THR A 499 4.59 -31.94 3.29
N ARG A 500 4.85 -32.34 4.54
CA ARG A 500 4.50 -33.68 5.05
C ARG A 500 3.00 -33.97 4.91
N ASP A 501 2.15 -32.96 5.13
CA ASP A 501 0.70 -33.13 5.06
C ASP A 501 0.24 -33.37 3.63
N THR A 502 0.76 -32.63 2.66
CA THR A 502 0.53 -32.88 1.22
C THR A 502 0.98 -34.29 0.83
N LEU A 503 2.18 -34.69 1.27
CA LEU A 503 2.70 -36.03 1.02
C LEU A 503 1.79 -37.12 1.62
N ARG A 504 1.36 -36.96 2.87
CA ARG A 504 0.45 -37.90 3.54
C ARG A 504 -0.90 -38.00 2.81
N ASP A 505 -1.43 -36.90 2.34
CA ASP A 505 -2.68 -36.86 1.58
C ASP A 505 -2.57 -37.65 0.26
N LEU A 506 -1.45 -37.56 -0.43
CA LEU A 506 -1.17 -38.31 -1.65
C LEU A 506 -0.96 -39.81 -1.41
N LEU A 507 -0.51 -40.21 -0.21
CA LEU A 507 -0.26 -41.59 0.18
C LEU A 507 -1.39 -42.26 0.94
N GLN A 508 -2.51 -41.56 1.14
CA GLN A 508 -3.67 -42.13 1.83
C GLN A 508 -4.16 -43.39 1.10
N SER A 509 -4.43 -44.45 1.87
CA SER A 509 -4.95 -45.70 1.30
C SER A 509 -6.24 -45.47 0.53
N VAL A 510 -6.31 -46.02 -0.67
CA VAL A 510 -7.53 -46.02 -1.51
C VAL A 510 -8.43 -47.22 -1.26
N LEU A 511 -8.00 -48.10 -0.33
CA LEU A 511 -8.75 -49.33 0.00
C LEU A 511 -9.76 -49.05 1.11
N LYS A 512 -10.81 -49.86 1.16
CA LYS A 512 -11.80 -49.89 2.25
C LYS A 512 -11.08 -50.20 3.57
N ASP A 513 -11.57 -49.63 4.63
CA ASP A 513 -11.10 -49.96 5.97
C ASP A 513 -11.50 -51.41 6.28
N ALA A 514 -10.60 -52.21 6.89
CA ALA A 514 -10.79 -53.62 7.21
C ALA A 514 -11.83 -53.79 8.32
#